data_8a2ecbba5b1cb9c39850811102968e54
#
_entry.id   8a2ecbba5b1cb9c39850811102968e54
#
_cell.length_a   1.000
_cell.length_b   1.000
_cell.length_c   1.000
_cell.angle_alpha   90.00
_cell.angle_beta   90.00
_cell.angle_gamma   90.00
#
_symmetry.space_group_name_H-M   'P 1'
#
loop_
_entity.id
_entity.type
_entity.pdbx_description
1 polymer ?
#
loop_
_entity_poly.entity_id
_entity_poly.type
_entity_poly.pdbx_seq_one_letter_code
_entity_poly.pdbx_strand_id
1 'polypeptide(L)'
;MAGISKGAAGEVIAARFLREHGYDIVAVNVRSRLGEVDIIAENDTTIAFVEVKTRDEHALSESPKEAVTRDKQEKIKKTAMLYLQLNKTKLQPRFDVIEIVTAAGDSPLAAKSIHHLENAFETGDLRAAF
;
A
#
# COMPACT_ATOMS: atom_id res chain seq x y z
N MET A 1 -3.18 -28.50 -1.90
CA MET A 1 -3.73 -27.21 -2.28
C MET A 1 -2.72 -26.10 -1.93
N ALA A 2 -2.47 -25.25 -2.86
CA ALA A 2 -1.57 -24.13 -2.59
C ALA A 2 -2.23 -23.17 -1.60
N GLY A 3 -1.51 -22.81 -0.55
CA GLY A 3 -1.97 -21.79 0.39
C GLY A 3 -1.84 -20.40 -0.20
N ILE A 4 -2.40 -19.43 0.48
CA ILE A 4 -2.24 -18.04 0.14
C ILE A 4 -0.77 -17.63 0.40
N SER A 5 -0.15 -16.88 -0.52
CA SER A 5 1.21 -16.42 -0.33
C SER A 5 1.28 -15.38 0.79
N LYS A 6 2.49 -15.17 1.35
CA LYS A 6 2.71 -14.18 2.40
C LYS A 6 2.33 -12.77 1.92
N GLY A 7 2.70 -12.42 0.68
CA GLY A 7 2.34 -11.13 0.11
C GLY A 7 0.85 -10.95 -0.07
N ALA A 8 0.17 -11.96 -0.62
CA ALA A 8 -1.28 -11.91 -0.79
C ALA A 8 -2.01 -11.86 0.56
N ALA A 9 -1.53 -12.61 1.55
CA ALA A 9 -2.09 -12.58 2.90
C ALA A 9 -1.95 -11.19 3.51
N GLY A 10 -0.80 -10.56 3.32
CA GLY A 10 -0.56 -9.19 3.81
C GLY A 10 -1.53 -8.18 3.21
N GLU A 11 -1.81 -8.30 1.92
CA GLU A 11 -2.76 -7.40 1.26
C GLU A 11 -4.18 -7.59 1.80
N VAL A 12 -4.60 -8.82 2.11
CA VAL A 12 -5.90 -9.10 2.73
C VAL A 12 -5.98 -8.44 4.10
N ILE A 13 -4.94 -8.59 4.91
CA ILE A 13 -4.87 -8.00 6.25
C ILE A 13 -4.90 -6.47 6.17
N ALA A 14 -4.11 -5.88 5.26
CA ALA A 14 -4.06 -4.44 5.09
C ALA A 14 -5.40 -3.87 4.63
N ALA A 15 -6.08 -4.55 3.70
CA ALA A 15 -7.40 -4.11 3.24
C ALA A 15 -8.43 -4.12 4.37
N ARG A 16 -8.42 -5.17 5.20
CA ARG A 16 -9.29 -5.24 6.37
C ARG A 16 -9.01 -4.11 7.34
N PHE A 17 -7.73 -3.89 7.63
CA PHE A 17 -7.30 -2.82 8.52
C PHE A 17 -7.81 -1.46 8.04
N LEU A 18 -7.65 -1.18 6.75
CA LEU A 18 -8.11 0.08 6.16
C LEU A 18 -9.63 0.24 6.27
N ARG A 19 -10.39 -0.82 5.99
CA ARG A 19 -11.85 -0.77 6.12
C ARG A 19 -12.26 -0.49 7.57
N GLU A 20 -11.59 -1.11 8.52
CA GLU A 20 -11.88 -0.90 9.94
C GLU A 20 -11.53 0.52 10.40
N HIS A 21 -10.69 1.22 9.64
CA HIS A 21 -10.28 2.59 9.94
C HIS A 21 -10.93 3.63 9.03
N GLY A 22 -12.06 3.27 8.43
CA GLY A 22 -12.90 4.24 7.71
C GLY A 22 -12.59 4.43 6.24
N TYR A 23 -11.78 3.55 5.65
CA TYR A 23 -11.48 3.60 4.21
C TYR A 23 -12.35 2.63 3.43
N ASP A 24 -12.72 3.05 2.22
CA ASP A 24 -13.29 2.16 1.23
C ASP A 24 -12.16 1.67 0.33
N ILE A 25 -12.13 0.37 0.04
CA ILE A 25 -11.15 -0.20 -0.86
C ILE A 25 -11.67 -0.05 -2.29
N VAL A 26 -10.98 0.75 -3.07
CA VAL A 26 -11.39 1.08 -4.44
C VAL A 26 -10.82 0.08 -5.43
N ALA A 27 -9.57 -0.33 -5.24
CA ALA A 27 -8.90 -1.26 -6.13
C ALA A 27 -7.76 -1.95 -5.41
N VAL A 28 -7.40 -3.14 -5.87
CA VAL A 28 -6.25 -3.89 -5.36
C VAL A 28 -5.42 -4.36 -6.54
N ASN A 29 -4.11 -4.49 -6.33
CA ASN A 29 -3.17 -4.99 -7.35
C ASN A 29 -3.33 -4.27 -8.67
N VAL A 30 -3.31 -2.94 -8.62
CA VAL A 30 -3.39 -2.10 -9.81
C VAL A 30 -2.03 -2.12 -10.49
N ARG A 31 -2.00 -2.68 -11.70
CA ARG A 31 -0.76 -2.86 -12.45
C ARG A 31 -0.76 -2.04 -13.72
N SER A 32 0.42 -1.52 -14.06
CA SER A 32 0.67 -0.88 -15.34
C SER A 32 2.05 -1.32 -15.83
N ARG A 33 2.39 -0.99 -17.06
CA ARG A 33 3.77 -1.22 -17.56
C ARG A 33 4.80 -0.40 -16.78
N LEU A 34 4.36 0.61 -16.03
CA LEU A 34 5.25 1.51 -15.27
C LEU A 34 5.48 1.04 -13.83
N GLY A 35 4.63 0.16 -13.31
CA GLY A 35 4.72 -0.34 -11.95
C GLY A 35 3.39 -0.85 -11.42
N GLU A 36 3.28 -0.96 -10.10
CA GLU A 36 2.04 -1.43 -9.48
C GLU A 36 1.78 -0.71 -8.15
N VAL A 37 0.51 -0.72 -7.75
CA VAL A 37 0.06 -0.23 -6.45
C VAL A 37 -0.73 -1.36 -5.80
N ASP A 38 -0.38 -1.70 -4.57
CA ASP A 38 -1.00 -2.85 -3.90
C ASP A 38 -2.47 -2.60 -3.56
N ILE A 39 -2.78 -1.43 -2.99
CA ILE A 39 -4.16 -1.08 -2.61
C ILE A 39 -4.40 0.39 -2.92
N ILE A 40 -5.56 0.70 -3.47
CA ILE A 40 -6.06 2.06 -3.56
C ILE A 40 -7.28 2.16 -2.66
N ALA A 41 -7.24 3.07 -1.70
CA ALA A 41 -8.28 3.24 -0.70
C ALA A 41 -8.69 4.70 -0.59
N GLU A 42 -9.95 4.95 -0.26
CA GLU A 42 -10.50 6.30 -0.15
C GLU A 42 -11.22 6.49 1.18
N ASN A 43 -11.13 7.70 1.71
CA ASN A 43 -12.04 8.17 2.75
C ASN A 43 -12.66 9.49 2.28
N ASP A 44 -13.25 10.26 3.19
CA ASP A 44 -13.96 11.49 2.81
C ASP A 44 -13.05 12.57 2.21
N THR A 45 -11.75 12.54 2.49
CA THR A 45 -10.81 13.59 2.10
C THR A 45 -9.68 13.12 1.21
N THR A 46 -9.38 11.83 1.23
CA THR A 46 -8.10 11.31 0.72
C THR A 46 -8.30 10.09 -0.17
N ILE A 47 -7.50 10.03 -1.24
CA ILE A 47 -7.29 8.80 -1.98
C ILE A 47 -5.84 8.35 -1.69
N ALA A 48 -5.70 7.19 -1.05
CA ALA A 48 -4.42 6.68 -0.63
C ALA A 48 -3.96 5.56 -1.56
N PHE A 49 -2.73 5.70 -2.05
CA PHE A 49 -2.04 4.66 -2.82
C PHE A 49 -1.11 3.94 -1.86
N VAL A 50 -1.42 2.70 -1.55
CA VAL A 50 -0.83 1.99 -0.42
C VAL A 50 0.08 0.87 -0.90
N GLU A 51 1.32 0.89 -0.42
CA GLU A 51 2.27 -0.21 -0.55
C GLU A 51 2.20 -1.06 0.71
N VAL A 52 2.03 -2.37 0.54
CA VAL A 52 1.96 -3.30 1.66
C VAL A 52 3.28 -4.05 1.77
N LYS A 53 3.90 -4.01 2.95
CA LYS A 53 5.12 -4.73 3.28
C LYS A 53 4.83 -5.73 4.38
N THR A 54 5.05 -7.01 4.08
CA THR A 54 4.92 -8.07 5.06
C THR A 54 6.30 -8.56 5.45
N ARG A 55 6.59 -8.55 6.74
CA ARG A 55 7.88 -8.95 7.27
C ARG A 55 7.72 -9.92 8.42
N ASP A 56 8.65 -10.88 8.49
CA ASP A 56 8.84 -11.68 9.66
C ASP A 56 9.47 -10.83 10.77
N GLU A 57 9.09 -11.03 12.03
CA GLU A 57 9.61 -10.26 13.15
C GLU A 57 11.13 -10.32 13.28
N HIS A 58 11.76 -11.38 12.77
CA HIS A 58 13.22 -11.54 12.82
C HIS A 58 13.94 -10.84 11.66
N ALA A 59 13.21 -10.28 10.70
CA ALA A 59 13.76 -9.62 9.51
C ALA A 59 13.65 -8.11 9.57
N LEU A 60 13.45 -7.51 10.73
CA LEU A 60 13.23 -6.07 10.90
C LEU A 60 14.56 -5.32 10.98
N SER A 61 15.26 -5.20 9.87
CA SER A 61 16.56 -4.51 9.82
C SER A 61 16.47 -3.08 9.34
N GLU A 62 15.32 -2.67 8.79
CA GLU A 62 15.13 -1.32 8.29
C GLU A 62 13.67 -0.87 8.55
N SER A 63 13.43 0.44 8.50
CA SER A 63 12.08 0.96 8.68
C SER A 63 11.21 0.61 7.46
N PRO A 64 9.87 0.56 7.60
CA PRO A 64 8.98 0.31 6.48
C PRO A 64 9.14 1.32 5.34
N LYS A 65 9.40 2.56 5.67
CA LYS A 65 9.63 3.62 4.69
C LYS A 65 10.88 3.36 3.87
N GLU A 66 11.96 2.93 4.52
CA GLU A 66 13.23 2.61 3.86
C GLU A 66 13.13 1.37 2.99
N ALA A 67 12.21 0.45 3.32
CA ALA A 67 12.00 -0.75 2.53
C ALA A 67 11.38 -0.44 1.17
N VAL A 68 10.79 0.74 0.99
CA VAL A 68 10.28 1.18 -0.31
C VAL A 68 11.34 2.07 -0.95
N THR A 69 12.11 1.51 -1.86
CA THR A 69 13.22 2.22 -2.52
C THR A 69 12.70 3.39 -3.34
N ARG A 70 13.60 4.33 -3.65
CA ARG A 70 13.27 5.48 -4.50
C ARG A 70 12.76 5.03 -5.87
N ASP A 71 13.38 4.02 -6.47
CA ASP A 71 12.94 3.49 -7.75
C ASP A 71 11.51 2.95 -7.66
N LYS A 72 11.21 2.21 -6.60
CA LYS A 72 9.86 1.69 -6.38
C LYS A 72 8.86 2.81 -6.14
N GLN A 73 9.24 3.84 -5.37
CA GLN A 73 8.40 5.02 -5.16
C GLN A 73 8.04 5.70 -6.48
N GLU A 74 9.02 5.84 -7.38
CA GLU A 74 8.77 6.44 -8.69
C GLU A 74 7.80 5.61 -9.54
N LYS A 75 7.92 4.29 -9.48
CA LYS A 75 7.02 3.39 -10.20
C LYS A 75 5.60 3.46 -9.64
N ILE A 76 5.46 3.54 -8.33
CA ILE A 76 4.17 3.71 -7.66
C ILE A 76 3.54 5.05 -8.08
N LYS A 77 4.32 6.12 -8.07
CA LYS A 77 3.84 7.45 -8.46
C LYS A 77 3.34 7.48 -9.90
N LYS A 78 4.08 6.86 -10.82
CA LYS A 78 3.69 6.81 -12.22
C LYS A 78 2.40 6.03 -12.43
N THR A 79 2.27 4.90 -11.73
CA THR A 79 1.05 4.09 -11.78
C THR A 79 -0.14 4.85 -11.21
N ALA A 80 0.05 5.53 -10.07
CA ALA A 80 -0.98 6.37 -9.46
C ALA A 80 -1.40 7.50 -10.40
N MET A 81 -0.45 8.13 -11.08
CA MET A 81 -0.73 9.20 -12.02
C MET A 81 -1.63 8.71 -13.16
N LEU A 82 -1.31 7.54 -13.74
CA LEU A 82 -2.15 6.94 -14.77
C LEU A 82 -3.55 6.63 -14.25
N TYR A 83 -3.63 6.08 -13.06
CA TYR A 83 -4.92 5.79 -12.43
C TYR A 83 -5.77 7.05 -12.29
N LEU A 84 -5.17 8.12 -11.80
CA LEU A 84 -5.88 9.37 -11.56
C LEU A 84 -6.28 10.09 -12.86
N GLN A 85 -5.54 9.89 -13.94
CA GLN A 85 -5.92 10.40 -15.25
C GLN A 85 -7.19 9.72 -15.78
N LEU A 86 -7.34 8.42 -15.47
CA LEU A 86 -8.47 7.62 -15.90
C LEU A 86 -9.65 7.69 -14.92
N ASN A 87 -9.38 7.98 -13.66
CA ASN A 87 -10.36 8.00 -12.57
C ASN A 87 -10.24 9.30 -11.81
N LYS A 88 -10.76 10.38 -12.39
CA LYS A 88 -10.65 11.71 -11.80
C LYS A 88 -11.40 11.81 -10.48
N THR A 89 -10.79 12.47 -9.52
CA THR A 89 -11.36 12.66 -8.19
C THR A 89 -10.93 13.99 -7.62
N LYS A 90 -11.73 14.51 -6.69
CA LYS A 90 -11.39 15.72 -5.94
C LYS A 90 -10.65 15.39 -4.64
N LEU A 91 -10.52 14.10 -4.32
CA LEU A 91 -9.83 13.68 -3.12
C LEU A 91 -8.35 13.99 -3.21
N GLN A 92 -7.73 14.23 -2.05
CA GLN A 92 -6.31 14.52 -1.96
C GLN A 92 -5.50 13.22 -2.11
N PRO A 93 -4.62 13.12 -3.11
CA PRO A 93 -3.76 11.94 -3.23
C PRO A 93 -2.74 11.87 -2.09
N ARG A 94 -2.46 10.65 -1.66
CA ARG A 94 -1.49 10.39 -0.60
C ARG A 94 -0.84 9.03 -0.84
N PHE A 95 0.46 8.91 -0.55
CA PHE A 95 1.19 7.66 -0.63
C PHE A 95 1.44 7.13 0.77
N ASP A 96 0.97 5.92 1.02
CA ASP A 96 1.05 5.29 2.33
C ASP A 96 1.80 3.96 2.24
N VAL A 97 2.37 3.55 3.37
CA VAL A 97 2.94 2.22 3.53
C VAL A 97 2.25 1.56 4.71
N ILE A 98 1.80 0.32 4.54
CA ILE A 98 1.33 -0.50 5.64
C ILE A 98 2.31 -1.64 5.82
N GLU A 99 2.93 -1.69 6.99
CA GLU A 99 3.82 -2.78 7.37
C GLU A 99 3.07 -3.78 8.24
N ILE A 100 3.11 -5.03 7.83
CA ILE A 100 2.53 -6.13 8.57
C ILE A 100 3.68 -7.01 9.07
N VAL A 101 3.77 -7.16 10.38
CA VAL A 101 4.80 -7.99 11.01
C VAL A 101 4.15 -9.29 11.45
N THR A 102 4.73 -10.40 11.02
CA THR A 102 4.26 -11.73 11.39
C THR A 102 5.26 -12.42 12.29
N ALA A 103 4.78 -13.29 13.17
CA ALA A 103 5.67 -14.13 13.97
C ALA A 103 6.24 -15.24 13.09
N ALA A 104 7.48 -15.63 13.35
CA ALA A 104 8.14 -16.69 12.60
C ALA A 104 7.37 -18.01 12.74
N GLY A 105 7.13 -18.68 11.61
CA GLY A 105 6.49 -19.99 11.60
C GLY A 105 4.98 -19.99 11.76
N ASP A 106 4.38 -18.82 11.91
CA ASP A 106 2.93 -18.71 12.08
C ASP A 106 2.20 -18.66 10.74
N SER A 107 0.87 -18.74 10.83
CA SER A 107 0.02 -18.57 9.68
C SER A 107 0.27 -17.22 8.99
N PRO A 108 0.32 -17.17 7.65
CA PRO A 108 0.46 -15.91 6.93
C PRO A 108 -0.63 -14.88 7.26
N LEU A 109 -1.79 -15.33 7.77
CA LEU A 109 -2.90 -14.44 8.14
C LEU A 109 -2.84 -13.98 9.59
N ALA A 110 -1.83 -14.42 10.35
CA ALA A 110 -1.67 -14.05 11.76
C ALA A 110 -0.67 -12.90 11.89
N ALA A 111 -1.18 -11.68 11.82
CA ALA A 111 -0.34 -10.49 12.00
C ALA A 111 -0.06 -10.28 13.48
N LYS A 112 1.23 -10.10 13.82
CA LYS A 112 1.65 -9.73 15.17
C LYS A 112 1.45 -8.24 15.40
N SER A 113 1.70 -7.43 14.37
CA SER A 113 1.45 -6.00 14.43
C SER A 113 1.21 -5.44 13.02
N ILE A 114 0.52 -4.32 12.98
CA ILE A 114 0.22 -3.59 11.76
C ILE A 114 0.58 -2.13 12.00
N HIS A 115 1.42 -1.58 11.14
CA HIS A 115 1.82 -0.18 11.20
C HIS A 115 1.42 0.53 9.92
N HIS A 116 0.58 1.54 10.03
CA HIS A 116 0.15 2.34 8.90
C HIS A 116 0.91 3.67 8.92
N LEU A 117 1.78 3.85 7.93
CA LEU A 117 2.52 5.09 7.76
C LEU A 117 1.82 5.92 6.70
N GLU A 118 1.05 6.89 7.14
CA GLU A 118 0.39 7.83 6.24
C GLU A 118 1.42 8.81 5.68
N ASN A 119 1.25 9.15 4.41
CA ASN A 119 2.13 10.10 3.74
C ASN A 119 3.60 9.70 3.85
N ALA A 120 3.88 8.43 3.58
CA ALA A 120 5.20 7.84 3.77
C ALA A 120 6.25 8.41 2.79
N PHE A 121 5.82 8.87 1.62
CA PHE A 121 6.67 9.58 0.69
C PHE A 121 5.85 10.62 -0.07
N GLU A 122 6.53 11.62 -0.63
CA GLU A 122 5.88 12.79 -1.16
C GLU A 122 5.14 12.54 -2.47
N THR A 123 4.02 13.24 -2.64
CA THR A 123 3.26 13.20 -3.87
C THR A 123 3.95 13.95 -5.02
N GLY A 124 4.87 14.86 -4.69
CA GLY A 124 5.61 15.61 -5.71
C GLY A 124 4.68 16.31 -6.69
N ASP A 125 4.95 16.15 -7.99
CA ASP A 125 4.20 16.79 -9.06
C ASP A 125 2.91 16.06 -9.42
N LEU A 126 2.47 15.12 -8.62
CA LEU A 126 1.28 14.31 -8.92
C LEU A 126 0.05 15.18 -9.19
N ARG A 127 -0.08 16.29 -8.47
CA ARG A 127 -1.20 17.21 -8.65
C ARG A 127 -1.20 17.91 -10.00
N ALA A 128 -0.03 18.11 -10.58
CA ALA A 128 0.09 18.77 -11.88
C ALA A 128 -0.45 17.89 -13.02
N ALA A 129 -0.74 16.62 -12.74
CA ALA A 129 -1.28 15.67 -13.71
C ALA A 129 -2.80 15.75 -13.83
N PHE A 130 -3.47 16.55 -13.01
CA PHE A 130 -4.94 16.67 -13.01
C PHE A 130 -5.41 17.92 -13.72
#